data_966223c42decda76c43a0ffbec76d772
#
_entry.id   966223c42decda76c43a0ffbec76d772
#
_cell.length_a   1.000
_cell.length_b   1.000
_cell.length_c   1.000
_cell.angle_alpha   90.00
_cell.angle_beta   90.00
_cell.angle_gamma   90.00
#
_symmetry.space_group_name_H-M   'P 1'
#
loop_
_entity.id
_entity.type
_entity.pdbx_description
1 polymer ?
#
loop_
_entity_poly.entity_id
_entity_poly.type
_entity_poly.pdbx_seq_one_letter_code
_entity_poly.pdbx_strand_id
1 'polypeptide(L)'
;MKKNISLLGLALCASFAMGTQSVAAHEGNDYPTAERVQFVEECMNEYPNKGRFEMVQKCSCLVDQLAKSYTYDQFVDMTTAAKAFTISGERGNVVRDTPMGQRLNAEYKKATAEAKGACFL
;
A
#
# COMPACT_ATOMS: atom_id res chain seq x y z
N MET A 1 69.25 -41.99 -10.98
CA MET A 1 67.89 -42.36 -10.55
C MET A 1 67.39 -41.24 -9.63
N LYS A 2 66.68 -40.27 -10.20
CA LYS A 2 66.22 -39.09 -9.47
C LYS A 2 64.69 -39.04 -9.59
N LYS A 3 64.02 -39.22 -8.46
CA LYS A 3 62.57 -39.10 -8.36
C LYS A 3 62.24 -37.66 -8.05
N ASN A 4 61.65 -36.95 -9.00
CA ASN A 4 61.08 -35.64 -8.80
C ASN A 4 59.65 -35.78 -8.35
N ILE A 5 59.40 -35.45 -7.08
CA ILE A 5 58.05 -35.34 -6.51
C ILE A 5 57.60 -33.91 -6.70
N SER A 6 56.71 -33.68 -7.63
CA SER A 6 56.07 -32.38 -7.85
C SER A 6 54.88 -32.24 -6.91
N LEU A 7 55.00 -31.38 -5.94
CA LEU A 7 53.91 -30.98 -5.04
C LEU A 7 53.02 -30.01 -5.78
N LEU A 8 51.88 -30.48 -6.27
CA LEU A 8 50.81 -29.58 -6.74
C LEU A 8 50.00 -29.13 -5.54
N GLY A 9 50.23 -27.90 -5.14
CA GLY A 9 49.39 -27.22 -4.13
C GLY A 9 48.03 -26.86 -4.74
N LEU A 10 46.98 -27.56 -4.32
CA LEU A 10 45.61 -27.18 -4.62
C LEU A 10 45.19 -26.04 -3.70
N ALA A 11 45.18 -24.80 -4.22
CA ALA A 11 44.59 -23.65 -3.57
C ALA A 11 43.06 -23.72 -3.73
N LEU A 12 42.34 -24.11 -2.69
CA LEU A 12 40.89 -24.06 -2.63
C LEU A 12 40.49 -22.58 -2.33
N CYS A 13 40.20 -21.83 -3.38
CA CYS A 13 39.53 -20.55 -3.24
C CYS A 13 38.07 -20.78 -2.93
N ALA A 14 37.69 -20.76 -1.65
CA ALA A 14 36.31 -20.73 -1.23
C ALA A 14 35.72 -19.35 -1.59
N SER A 15 35.02 -19.24 -2.72
CA SER A 15 34.27 -18.07 -3.12
C SER A 15 33.01 -18.00 -2.23
N PHE A 16 33.03 -17.20 -1.18
CA PHE A 16 31.84 -16.77 -0.46
C PHE A 16 31.01 -15.91 -1.40
N ALA A 17 30.06 -16.51 -2.09
CA ALA A 17 28.98 -15.79 -2.75
C ALA A 17 28.11 -15.18 -1.64
N MET A 18 28.34 -13.90 -1.29
CA MET A 18 27.36 -13.12 -0.55
C MET A 18 26.12 -12.99 -1.45
N GLY A 19 25.18 -13.88 -1.25
CA GLY A 19 23.85 -13.75 -1.79
C GLY A 19 23.22 -12.49 -1.20
N THR A 20 23.16 -11.41 -1.97
CA THR A 20 22.28 -10.31 -1.69
C THR A 20 20.86 -10.85 -1.77
N GLN A 21 20.29 -11.21 -0.63
CA GLN A 21 18.86 -11.47 -0.55
C GLN A 21 18.20 -10.13 -0.81
N SER A 22 17.75 -9.92 -2.05
CA SER A 22 16.77 -8.90 -2.36
C SER A 22 15.55 -9.25 -1.51
N VAL A 23 15.31 -8.48 -0.44
CA VAL A 23 14.02 -8.48 0.23
C VAL A 23 13.05 -8.05 -0.85
N ALA A 24 12.31 -9.00 -1.41
CA ALA A 24 11.21 -8.69 -2.30
C ALA A 24 10.30 -7.75 -1.50
N ALA A 25 10.23 -6.50 -1.93
CA ALA A 25 9.20 -5.60 -1.43
C ALA A 25 7.88 -6.34 -1.61
N HIS A 26 7.11 -6.50 -0.54
CA HIS A 26 5.78 -7.08 -0.63
C HIS A 26 5.01 -6.23 -1.63
N GLU A 27 4.79 -6.79 -2.83
CA GLU A 27 3.93 -6.15 -3.81
C GLU A 27 2.59 -5.86 -3.13
N GLY A 28 2.24 -4.57 -3.04
CA GLY A 28 0.95 -4.11 -2.55
C GLY A 28 0.86 -3.74 -1.06
N ASN A 29 1.96 -3.53 -0.34
CA ASN A 29 1.90 -3.09 1.06
C ASN A 29 2.94 -2.00 1.40
N ASP A 30 2.94 -0.92 0.63
CA ASP A 30 3.72 0.29 0.89
C ASP A 30 3.03 1.28 1.85
N TYR A 31 1.78 0.97 2.26
CA TYR A 31 1.03 1.83 3.18
C TYR A 31 1.58 1.71 4.60
N PRO A 32 1.94 2.83 5.25
CA PRO A 32 2.37 2.83 6.65
C PRO A 32 1.30 2.22 7.58
N THR A 33 1.73 1.46 8.59
CA THR A 33 0.81 0.81 9.52
C THR A 33 -0.13 1.81 10.20
N ALA A 34 0.38 2.99 10.59
CA ALA A 34 -0.43 4.03 11.23
C ALA A 34 -1.56 4.50 10.32
N GLU A 35 -1.28 4.71 9.04
CA GLU A 35 -2.27 5.12 8.03
C GLU A 35 -3.34 4.04 7.82
N ARG A 36 -2.93 2.78 7.80
CA ARG A 36 -3.86 1.65 7.70
C ARG A 36 -4.79 1.57 8.90
N VAL A 37 -4.26 1.74 10.10
CA VAL A 37 -5.07 1.75 11.34
C VAL A 37 -6.05 2.91 11.33
N GLN A 38 -5.59 4.12 10.99
CA GLN A 38 -6.45 5.30 10.90
C GLN A 38 -7.57 5.11 9.87
N PHE A 39 -7.24 4.58 8.68
CA PHE A 39 -8.24 4.30 7.65
C PHE A 39 -9.32 3.31 8.14
N VAL A 40 -8.92 2.25 8.84
CA VAL A 40 -9.84 1.27 9.41
C VAL A 40 -10.77 1.92 10.43
N GLU A 41 -10.24 2.79 11.31
CA GLU A 41 -11.04 3.52 12.29
C GLU A 41 -12.01 4.50 11.62
N GLU A 42 -11.57 5.26 10.62
CA GLU A 42 -12.43 6.17 9.85
C GLU A 42 -13.56 5.39 9.15
N CYS A 43 -13.24 4.27 8.50
CA CYS A 43 -14.21 3.39 7.87
C CYS A 43 -15.23 2.84 8.88
N MET A 44 -14.79 2.39 10.05
CA MET A 44 -15.70 1.88 11.09
C MET A 44 -16.66 2.95 11.61
N ASN A 45 -16.23 4.21 11.67
CA ASN A 45 -17.06 5.33 12.11
C ASN A 45 -18.21 5.65 11.12
N GLU A 46 -18.08 5.24 9.85
CA GLU A 46 -19.18 5.33 8.88
C GLU A 46 -20.32 4.33 9.17
N TYR A 47 -20.06 3.30 10.02
CA TYR A 47 -21.01 2.21 10.30
C TYR A 47 -21.24 2.01 11.82
N PRO A 48 -21.70 3.02 12.54
CA PRO A 48 -21.77 2.99 14.02
C PRO A 48 -22.71 1.92 14.58
N ASN A 49 -23.66 1.45 13.78
CA ASN A 49 -24.66 0.46 14.18
C ASN A 49 -24.30 -0.98 13.82
N LYS A 50 -23.10 -1.21 13.30
CA LYS A 50 -22.59 -2.54 12.95
C LYS A 50 -21.68 -3.11 14.03
N GLY A 51 -21.57 -4.43 14.10
CA GLY A 51 -20.70 -5.10 15.05
C GLY A 51 -19.23 -4.72 14.84
N ARG A 52 -18.55 -4.28 15.92
CA ARG A 52 -17.15 -3.82 15.83
C ARG A 52 -16.23 -4.88 15.20
N PHE A 53 -16.36 -6.13 15.62
CA PHE A 53 -15.52 -7.21 15.11
C PHE A 53 -15.70 -7.42 13.60
N GLU A 54 -16.94 -7.45 13.13
CA GLU A 54 -17.28 -7.55 11.71
C GLU A 54 -16.67 -6.37 10.93
N MET A 55 -16.83 -5.15 11.45
CA MET A 55 -16.36 -3.96 10.75
C MET A 55 -14.85 -3.87 10.69
N VAL A 56 -14.12 -4.29 11.74
CA VAL A 56 -12.64 -4.40 11.67
C VAL A 56 -12.22 -5.27 10.49
N GLN A 57 -12.86 -6.44 10.29
CA GLN A 57 -12.53 -7.34 9.18
C GLN A 57 -12.83 -6.71 7.81
N LYS A 58 -14.02 -6.13 7.67
CA LYS A 58 -14.45 -5.52 6.41
C LYS A 58 -13.65 -4.27 6.05
N CYS A 59 -13.40 -3.40 7.02
CA CYS A 59 -12.61 -2.19 6.79
C CYS A 59 -11.11 -2.49 6.56
N SER A 60 -10.56 -3.53 7.18
CA SER A 60 -9.21 -4.01 6.88
C SER A 60 -9.13 -4.59 5.47
N CYS A 61 -10.13 -5.38 5.05
CA CYS A 61 -10.25 -5.84 3.67
C CYS A 61 -10.27 -4.67 2.69
N LEU A 62 -11.03 -3.61 3.00
CA LEU A 62 -11.16 -2.42 2.15
C LEU A 62 -9.81 -1.76 1.88
N VAL A 63 -9.02 -1.48 2.94
CA VAL A 63 -7.69 -0.89 2.75
C VAL A 63 -6.73 -1.84 2.04
N ASP A 64 -6.84 -3.15 2.24
CA ASP A 64 -6.04 -4.14 1.54
C ASP A 64 -6.36 -4.19 0.04
N GLN A 65 -7.63 -4.07 -0.35
CA GLN A 65 -8.02 -3.99 -1.76
C GLN A 65 -7.50 -2.71 -2.42
N LEU A 66 -7.57 -1.58 -1.73
CA LEU A 66 -7.01 -0.32 -2.22
C LEU A 66 -5.50 -0.41 -2.39
N ALA A 67 -4.78 -0.97 -1.43
CA ALA A 67 -3.33 -1.15 -1.46
C ALA A 67 -2.84 -2.12 -2.56
N LYS A 68 -3.69 -3.01 -3.06
CA LYS A 68 -3.38 -3.86 -4.23
C LYS A 68 -3.40 -3.09 -5.54
N SER A 69 -4.23 -2.06 -5.63
CA SER A 69 -4.50 -1.34 -6.89
C SER A 69 -3.78 -0.01 -6.99
N TYR A 70 -3.42 0.58 -5.86
CA TYR A 70 -2.83 1.92 -5.77
C TYR A 70 -1.63 1.93 -4.84
N THR A 71 -0.57 2.63 -5.23
CA THR A 71 0.55 2.93 -4.32
C THR A 71 0.09 3.86 -3.20
N TYR A 72 0.84 3.94 -2.11
CA TYR A 72 0.52 4.84 -1.02
C TYR A 72 0.41 6.31 -1.47
N ASP A 73 1.33 6.78 -2.32
CA ASP A 73 1.28 8.14 -2.84
C ASP A 73 0.02 8.41 -3.66
N GLN A 74 -0.37 7.48 -4.54
CA GLN A 74 -1.63 7.59 -5.30
C GLN A 74 -2.85 7.63 -4.37
N PHE A 75 -2.84 6.80 -3.33
CA PHE A 75 -3.90 6.79 -2.33
C PHE A 75 -3.99 8.12 -1.57
N VAL A 76 -2.85 8.71 -1.17
CA VAL A 76 -2.79 10.02 -0.51
C VAL A 76 -3.36 11.11 -1.40
N ASP A 77 -2.97 11.14 -2.68
CA ASP A 77 -3.48 12.12 -3.64
C ASP A 77 -5.01 12.02 -3.80
N MET A 78 -5.54 10.82 -3.98
CA MET A 78 -6.97 10.58 -4.13
C MET A 78 -7.75 10.94 -2.85
N THR A 79 -7.28 10.53 -1.68
CA THR A 79 -7.94 10.82 -0.40
C THR A 79 -7.90 12.30 -0.06
N THR A 80 -6.80 12.98 -0.35
CA THR A 80 -6.66 14.43 -0.19
C THR A 80 -7.66 15.17 -1.06
N ALA A 81 -7.78 14.80 -2.32
CA ALA A 81 -8.77 15.36 -3.22
C ALA A 81 -10.20 15.09 -2.70
N ALA A 82 -10.52 13.85 -2.32
CA ALA A 82 -11.83 13.50 -1.80
C ALA A 82 -12.20 14.29 -0.53
N LYS A 83 -11.25 14.46 0.41
CA LYS A 83 -11.44 15.29 1.62
C LYS A 83 -11.71 16.75 1.27
N ALA A 84 -11.05 17.32 0.25
CA ALA A 84 -11.31 18.70 -0.19
C ALA A 84 -12.75 18.89 -0.69
N PHE A 85 -13.39 17.86 -1.23
CA PHE A 85 -14.80 17.92 -1.66
C PHE A 85 -15.78 17.92 -0.46
N THR A 86 -15.36 17.57 0.73
CA THR A 86 -16.18 17.63 1.96
C THR A 86 -16.03 18.96 2.71
N ILE A 87 -15.01 19.75 2.38
CA ILE A 87 -14.74 21.04 3.03
C ILE A 87 -15.61 22.12 2.38
N SER A 88 -16.45 22.78 3.18
CA SER A 88 -17.28 23.89 2.72
C SER A 88 -16.48 25.17 2.54
N GLY A 89 -16.95 26.06 1.63
CA GLY A 89 -16.36 27.37 1.40
C GLY A 89 -15.12 27.37 0.51
N GLU A 90 -14.41 28.49 0.48
CA GLU A 90 -13.32 28.75 -0.46
C GLU A 90 -12.11 27.81 -0.29
N ARG A 91 -11.87 27.32 0.91
CA ARG A 91 -10.72 26.43 1.19
C ARG A 91 -10.76 25.14 0.37
N GLY A 92 -11.93 24.60 0.13
CA GLY A 92 -12.10 23.42 -0.72
C GLY A 92 -12.00 23.71 -2.21
N ASN A 93 -12.27 24.93 -2.64
CA ASN A 93 -12.31 25.32 -4.06
C ASN A 93 -10.95 25.16 -4.74
N VAL A 94 -9.86 25.42 -4.02
CA VAL A 94 -8.49 25.28 -4.53
C VAL A 94 -8.24 23.90 -5.17
N VAL A 95 -8.91 22.85 -4.68
CA VAL A 95 -8.80 21.49 -5.22
C VAL A 95 -10.02 21.13 -6.05
N ARG A 96 -11.24 21.41 -5.54
CA ARG A 96 -12.51 21.05 -6.20
C ARG A 96 -12.65 21.62 -7.62
N ASP A 97 -12.16 22.86 -7.82
CA ASP A 97 -12.35 23.56 -9.09
C ASP A 97 -11.26 23.23 -10.13
N THR A 98 -10.30 22.38 -9.75
CA THR A 98 -9.26 21.93 -10.67
C THR A 98 -9.66 20.65 -11.40
N PRO A 99 -9.32 20.51 -12.70
CA PRO A 99 -9.56 19.24 -13.41
C PRO A 99 -8.87 18.04 -12.75
N MET A 100 -7.69 18.26 -12.15
CA MET A 100 -6.95 17.24 -11.43
C MET A 100 -7.72 16.78 -10.17
N GLY A 101 -8.18 17.71 -9.34
CA GLY A 101 -8.94 17.41 -8.13
C GLY A 101 -10.24 16.66 -8.44
N GLN A 102 -10.95 17.09 -9.48
CA GLN A 102 -12.17 16.41 -9.94
C GLN A 102 -11.90 14.98 -10.38
N ARG A 103 -10.83 14.74 -11.14
CA ARG A 103 -10.42 13.41 -11.59
C ARG A 103 -10.04 12.52 -10.41
N LEU A 104 -9.19 12.99 -9.51
CA LEU A 104 -8.75 12.22 -8.34
C LEU A 104 -9.93 11.88 -7.43
N ASN A 105 -10.88 12.80 -7.21
CA ASN A 105 -12.08 12.51 -6.42
C ASN A 105 -12.98 11.46 -7.11
N ALA A 106 -13.12 11.52 -8.44
CA ALA A 106 -13.87 10.51 -9.18
C ALA A 106 -13.22 9.13 -9.11
N GLU A 107 -11.89 9.09 -9.22
CA GLU A 107 -11.09 7.88 -9.09
C GLU A 107 -11.22 7.28 -7.69
N TYR A 108 -11.12 8.08 -6.63
CA TYR A 108 -11.33 7.64 -5.25
C TYR A 108 -12.71 7.02 -5.06
N LYS A 109 -13.77 7.67 -5.55
CA LYS A 109 -15.13 7.15 -5.45
C LYS A 109 -15.30 5.80 -6.17
N LYS A 110 -14.72 5.67 -7.35
CA LYS A 110 -14.73 4.43 -8.11
C LYS A 110 -13.97 3.33 -7.38
N ALA A 111 -12.73 3.59 -6.99
CA ALA A 111 -11.87 2.65 -6.29
C ALA A 111 -12.49 2.13 -4.99
N THR A 112 -13.06 3.05 -4.19
CA THR A 112 -13.72 2.68 -2.92
C THR A 112 -15.00 1.90 -3.14
N ALA A 113 -15.79 2.20 -4.17
CA ALA A 113 -17.01 1.45 -4.49
C ALA A 113 -16.68 0.01 -4.93
N GLU A 114 -15.68 -0.18 -5.77
CA GLU A 114 -15.20 -1.49 -6.20
C GLU A 114 -14.65 -2.31 -5.02
N ALA A 115 -13.81 -1.69 -4.18
CA ALA A 115 -13.24 -2.33 -3.01
C ALA A 115 -14.30 -2.66 -1.94
N LYS A 116 -15.30 -1.79 -1.71
CA LYS A 116 -16.45 -2.07 -0.84
C LYS A 116 -17.24 -3.28 -1.33
N GLY A 117 -17.50 -3.38 -2.63
CA GLY A 117 -18.16 -4.55 -3.22
C GLY A 117 -17.39 -5.85 -2.98
N ALA A 118 -16.05 -5.83 -3.13
CA ALA A 118 -15.20 -6.98 -2.88
C ALA A 118 -15.14 -7.40 -1.40
N CYS A 119 -15.41 -6.47 -0.48
CA CYS A 119 -15.35 -6.69 0.97
C CYS A 119 -16.72 -6.84 1.64
N PHE A 120 -17.80 -6.91 0.85
CA PHE A 120 -19.17 -7.03 1.37
C PHE A 120 -19.59 -5.88 2.30
N LEU A 121 -19.17 -4.65 1.96
CA LEU A 121 -19.55 -3.41 2.63
C LEU A 121 -20.75 -2.73 1.95
#